data_f429c4bcea4e82e29d501292ca8bbf86
#
_entry.id   f429c4bcea4e82e29d501292ca8bbf86
#
_cell.length_a   1.000
_cell.length_b   1.000
_cell.length_c   1.000
_cell.angle_alpha   90.00
_cell.angle_beta   90.00
_cell.angle_gamma   90.00
#
_symmetry.space_group_name_H-M   'P 1'
#
loop_
_entity.id
_entity.type
_entity.pdbx_description
1 polymer ?
#
loop_
_entity_poly.entity_id
_entity_poly.type
_entity_poly.pdbx_seq_one_letter_code
_entity_poly.pdbx_strand_id
1 'polypeptide(L)'
;MTTLEIKNLAVSVGGSQILNDVTLTIKSGEVHAVMGPNGAGKSTLSAALMGKPGYVVTGGSVKLDGVDMLALPTWQRATAGLHLIMQYPTEIPGVMLQDAMSAALDARKRDTANLRSLIATEAKRISFDTELVDRAVNVDFSGGEKKRNETVQLAVLQPKIAILDELDSGLDIDALRDCAQRVEDATREMKLGVLVITHYSRLFD
;
A
#
# COMPACT_ATOMS: atom_id res chain seq x y z
N MET A 1 -10.40 -17.30 -2.01
CA MET A 1 -9.27 -16.71 -2.78
C MET A 1 -9.63 -15.28 -3.05
N THR A 2 -8.82 -14.33 -2.56
CA THR A 2 -9.11 -12.89 -2.74
C THR A 2 -8.87 -12.47 -4.18
N THR A 3 -9.73 -11.59 -4.70
CA THR A 3 -9.60 -11.06 -6.06
C THR A 3 -9.97 -9.57 -6.08
N LEU A 4 -9.05 -8.74 -6.58
CA LEU A 4 -9.34 -7.35 -6.96
C LEU A 4 -9.60 -7.31 -8.46
N GLU A 5 -10.82 -6.92 -8.84
CA GLU A 5 -11.22 -6.75 -10.23
C GLU A 5 -11.38 -5.26 -10.55
N ILE A 6 -10.67 -4.79 -11.55
CA ILE A 6 -10.79 -3.45 -12.13
C ILE A 6 -11.27 -3.64 -13.56
N LYS A 7 -12.39 -3.04 -13.93
CA LYS A 7 -12.98 -3.18 -15.29
C LYS A 7 -13.31 -1.81 -15.86
N ASN A 8 -12.74 -1.52 -17.02
CA ASN A 8 -12.98 -0.31 -17.80
C ASN A 8 -12.86 0.98 -16.98
N LEU A 9 -11.93 1.01 -16.00
CA LEU A 9 -11.78 2.13 -15.07
C LEU A 9 -11.31 3.37 -15.83
N ALA A 10 -12.08 4.44 -15.70
CA ALA A 10 -11.80 5.74 -16.27
C ALA A 10 -11.78 6.78 -15.13
N VAL A 11 -10.74 7.64 -15.11
CA VAL A 11 -10.52 8.62 -14.02
C VAL A 11 -10.12 9.97 -14.57
N SER A 12 -10.73 11.03 -14.07
CA SER A 12 -10.33 12.41 -14.33
C SER A 12 -9.73 13.09 -13.10
N VAL A 13 -8.82 14.03 -13.35
CA VAL A 13 -8.17 14.87 -12.33
C VAL A 13 -8.20 16.31 -12.83
N GLY A 14 -8.73 17.23 -12.02
CA GLY A 14 -8.84 18.64 -12.41
C GLY A 14 -9.63 18.87 -13.70
N GLY A 15 -10.62 18.00 -14.01
CA GLY A 15 -11.41 18.06 -15.23
C GLY A 15 -10.77 17.40 -16.46
N SER A 16 -9.50 16.97 -16.39
CA SER A 16 -8.82 16.27 -17.48
C SER A 16 -8.91 14.76 -17.30
N GLN A 17 -9.26 14.02 -18.35
CA GLN A 17 -9.28 12.56 -18.34
C GLN A 17 -7.86 12.02 -18.37
N ILE A 18 -7.47 11.26 -17.34
CA ILE A 18 -6.11 10.72 -17.19
C ILE A 18 -6.08 9.21 -17.45
N LEU A 19 -7.03 8.47 -16.88
CA LEU A 19 -7.14 7.03 -17.14
C LEU A 19 -8.34 6.76 -18.05
N ASN A 20 -8.10 5.93 -19.07
CA ASN A 20 -9.11 5.49 -20.01
C ASN A 20 -9.09 3.96 -20.07
N ASP A 21 -10.22 3.33 -19.69
CA ASP A 21 -10.46 1.90 -19.90
C ASP A 21 -9.39 0.97 -19.29
N VAL A 22 -8.99 1.23 -18.04
CA VAL A 22 -8.04 0.34 -17.34
C VAL A 22 -8.76 -0.91 -16.88
N THR A 23 -8.32 -2.07 -17.38
CA THR A 23 -8.85 -3.38 -16.99
C THR A 23 -7.71 -4.26 -16.47
N LEU A 24 -7.84 -4.76 -15.22
CA LEU A 24 -6.82 -5.54 -14.53
C LEU A 24 -7.49 -6.42 -13.47
N THR A 25 -7.00 -7.64 -13.30
CA THR A 25 -7.43 -8.53 -12.22
C THR A 25 -6.21 -9.01 -11.45
N ILE A 26 -6.23 -8.85 -10.11
CA ILE A 26 -5.15 -9.28 -9.21
C ILE A 26 -5.72 -10.27 -8.22
N LYS A 27 -5.10 -11.44 -8.11
CA LYS A 27 -5.51 -12.48 -7.17
C LYS A 27 -4.54 -12.55 -5.98
N SER A 28 -5.01 -13.14 -4.89
CA SER A 28 -4.15 -13.42 -3.73
C SER A 28 -2.93 -14.26 -4.15
N GLY A 29 -1.73 -13.82 -3.72
CA GLY A 29 -0.47 -14.47 -4.05
C GLY A 29 0.12 -14.10 -5.42
N GLU A 30 -0.51 -13.17 -6.16
CA GLU A 30 0.02 -12.65 -7.43
C GLU A 30 0.66 -11.28 -7.23
N VAL A 31 1.71 -11.00 -8.02
CA VAL A 31 2.33 -9.69 -8.14
C VAL A 31 2.13 -9.18 -9.56
N HIS A 32 1.50 -8.03 -9.70
CA HIS A 32 1.28 -7.36 -10.99
C HIS A 32 2.05 -6.04 -11.01
N ALA A 33 2.85 -5.82 -12.05
CA ALA A 33 3.58 -4.59 -12.25
C ALA A 33 2.90 -3.68 -13.26
N VAL A 34 2.71 -2.42 -12.89
CA VAL A 34 2.30 -1.34 -13.78
C VAL A 34 3.49 -0.45 -14.06
N MET A 35 3.95 -0.46 -15.29
CA MET A 35 5.10 0.30 -15.75
C MET A 35 4.68 1.30 -16.82
N GLY A 36 5.47 2.36 -16.98
CA GLY A 36 5.24 3.36 -18.02
C GLY A 36 5.96 4.68 -17.71
N PRO A 37 6.01 5.62 -18.68
CA PRO A 37 6.66 6.91 -18.50
C PRO A 37 5.97 7.77 -17.42
N ASN A 38 6.67 8.83 -16.99
CA ASN A 38 6.08 9.84 -16.13
C ASN A 38 4.87 10.49 -16.81
N GLY A 39 3.81 10.74 -16.04
CA GLY A 39 2.57 11.29 -16.56
C GLY A 39 1.61 10.27 -17.20
N ALA A 40 1.98 9.00 -17.30
CA ALA A 40 1.09 7.95 -17.86
C ALA A 40 -0.14 7.62 -16.98
N GLY A 41 -0.28 8.23 -15.80
CA GLY A 41 -1.43 8.01 -14.92
C GLY A 41 -1.25 6.89 -13.87
N LYS A 42 -0.03 6.36 -13.69
CA LYS A 42 0.22 5.26 -12.74
C LYS A 42 -0.21 5.60 -11.30
N SER A 43 0.25 6.73 -10.76
CA SER A 43 -0.15 7.19 -9.41
C SER A 43 -1.61 7.70 -9.37
N THR A 44 -2.20 8.03 -10.52
CA THR A 44 -3.65 8.27 -10.63
C THR A 44 -4.43 6.99 -10.36
N LEU A 45 -3.92 5.84 -10.82
CA LEU A 45 -4.55 4.54 -10.56
C LEU A 45 -4.52 4.24 -9.04
N SER A 46 -3.37 4.34 -8.37
CA SER A 46 -3.27 4.10 -6.92
C SER A 46 -4.17 5.03 -6.11
N ALA A 47 -4.18 6.33 -6.46
CA ALA A 47 -5.02 7.33 -5.80
C ALA A 47 -6.53 7.05 -5.99
N ALA A 48 -6.96 6.69 -7.19
CA ALA A 48 -8.36 6.37 -7.50
C ALA A 48 -8.82 5.10 -6.78
N LEU A 49 -7.98 4.05 -6.74
CA LEU A 49 -8.27 2.81 -6.02
C LEU A 49 -8.46 3.05 -4.51
N MET A 50 -7.68 3.96 -3.92
CA MET A 50 -7.82 4.34 -2.51
C MET A 50 -8.90 5.39 -2.26
N GLY A 51 -9.52 5.97 -3.29
CA GLY A 51 -10.55 6.99 -3.14
C GLY A 51 -10.02 8.34 -2.65
N LYS A 52 -8.82 8.72 -3.09
CA LYS A 52 -8.21 10.00 -2.75
C LYS A 52 -9.05 11.15 -3.32
N PRO A 53 -9.37 12.20 -2.53
CA PRO A 53 -10.07 13.37 -3.02
C PRO A 53 -9.40 14.02 -4.23
N GLY A 54 -10.19 14.53 -5.18
CA GLY A 54 -9.71 15.15 -6.41
C GLY A 54 -9.50 14.18 -7.59
N TYR A 55 -9.60 12.88 -7.35
CA TYR A 55 -9.57 11.83 -8.37
C TYR A 55 -10.99 11.32 -8.61
N VAL A 56 -11.59 11.74 -9.72
CA VAL A 56 -13.00 11.45 -10.02
C VAL A 56 -13.09 10.26 -10.97
N VAL A 57 -13.69 9.18 -10.50
CA VAL A 57 -14.01 8.02 -11.36
C VAL A 57 -15.16 8.41 -12.29
N THR A 58 -14.91 8.41 -13.59
CA THR A 58 -15.87 8.77 -14.64
C THR A 58 -16.50 7.56 -15.31
N GLY A 59 -15.96 6.36 -15.08
CA GLY A 59 -16.50 5.12 -15.63
C GLY A 59 -15.84 3.87 -15.05
N GLY A 60 -16.42 2.73 -15.34
CA GLY A 60 -15.89 1.42 -14.92
C GLY A 60 -16.30 0.99 -13.52
N SER A 61 -15.64 -0.05 -13.03
CA SER A 61 -15.90 -0.62 -11.70
C SER A 61 -14.62 -1.13 -11.04
N VAL A 62 -14.59 -1.12 -9.70
CA VAL A 62 -13.53 -1.71 -8.89
C VAL A 62 -14.17 -2.57 -7.81
N LYS A 63 -13.91 -3.87 -7.81
CA LYS A 63 -14.47 -4.81 -6.83
C LYS A 63 -13.36 -5.59 -6.12
N LEU A 64 -13.46 -5.68 -4.79
CA LEU A 64 -12.63 -6.57 -3.97
C LEU A 64 -13.53 -7.66 -3.38
N ASP A 65 -13.30 -8.91 -3.77
CA ASP A 65 -14.13 -10.06 -3.37
C ASP A 65 -15.64 -9.82 -3.63
N GLY A 66 -15.96 -9.16 -4.75
CA GLY A 66 -17.33 -8.81 -5.14
C GLY A 66 -17.88 -7.53 -4.52
N VAL A 67 -17.22 -6.96 -3.49
CA VAL A 67 -17.63 -5.69 -2.86
C VAL A 67 -17.20 -4.51 -3.72
N ASP A 68 -18.12 -3.61 -4.02
CA ASP A 68 -17.84 -2.40 -4.79
C ASP A 68 -17.00 -1.41 -3.97
N MET A 69 -15.73 -1.24 -4.36
CA MET A 69 -14.82 -0.33 -3.68
C MET A 69 -15.11 1.14 -3.97
N LEU A 70 -15.69 1.45 -5.13
CA LEU A 70 -15.97 2.84 -5.52
C LEU A 70 -17.07 3.48 -4.65
N ALA A 71 -17.99 2.68 -4.13
CA ALA A 71 -19.03 3.13 -3.22
C ALA A 71 -18.53 3.42 -1.80
N LEU A 72 -17.29 3.01 -1.46
CA LEU A 72 -16.73 3.10 -0.12
C LEU A 72 -15.80 4.31 0.04
N PRO A 73 -15.83 5.02 1.18
CA PRO A 73 -14.81 6.01 1.53
C PRO A 73 -13.47 5.34 1.79
N THR A 74 -12.36 6.09 1.73
CA THR A 74 -10.98 5.61 1.85
C THR A 74 -10.75 4.65 3.02
N TRP A 75 -11.23 5.02 4.22
CA TRP A 75 -11.03 4.19 5.41
C TRP A 75 -11.76 2.84 5.34
N GLN A 76 -12.93 2.78 4.70
CA GLN A 76 -13.64 1.51 4.49
C GLN A 76 -12.97 0.64 3.43
N ARG A 77 -12.36 1.24 2.40
CA ARG A 77 -11.52 0.49 1.44
C ARG A 77 -10.33 -0.16 2.15
N ALA A 78 -9.70 0.59 3.07
CA ALA A 78 -8.63 0.05 3.89
C ALA A 78 -9.10 -1.07 4.81
N THR A 79 -10.25 -0.94 5.49
CA THR A 79 -10.81 -2.01 6.34
C THR A 79 -11.27 -3.23 5.53
N ALA A 80 -11.73 -3.05 4.29
CA ALA A 80 -12.07 -4.15 3.38
C ALA A 80 -10.85 -4.96 2.95
N GLY A 81 -9.63 -4.37 3.03
CA GLY A 81 -8.38 -5.08 2.79
C GLY A 81 -7.46 -4.46 1.75
N LEU A 82 -7.73 -3.26 1.24
CA LEU A 82 -6.76 -2.51 0.44
C LEU A 82 -5.73 -1.82 1.34
N HIS A 83 -4.49 -1.73 0.87
CA HIS A 83 -3.41 -0.99 1.52
C HIS A 83 -2.57 -0.28 0.47
N LEU A 84 -2.11 0.93 0.77
CA LEU A 84 -1.26 1.71 -0.13
C LEU A 84 0.04 2.07 0.59
N ILE A 85 1.17 1.65 0.03
CA ILE A 85 2.47 2.25 0.33
C ILE A 85 2.62 3.43 -0.62
N MET A 86 2.71 4.63 -0.05
CA MET A 86 2.73 5.89 -0.81
C MET A 86 4.12 6.20 -1.35
N GLN A 87 4.18 6.86 -2.50
CA GLN A 87 5.43 7.42 -3.04
C GLN A 87 6.10 8.36 -2.01
N TYR A 88 5.32 9.23 -1.40
CA TYR A 88 5.74 10.16 -0.35
C TYR A 88 4.92 9.92 0.92
N PRO A 89 5.42 9.11 1.86
CA PRO A 89 4.71 8.83 3.11
C PRO A 89 4.53 10.08 3.96
N THR A 90 3.31 10.26 4.47
CA THR A 90 2.93 11.44 5.26
C THR A 90 3.43 11.31 6.70
N GLU A 91 3.90 12.41 7.28
CA GLU A 91 4.16 12.53 8.71
C GLU A 91 2.86 12.79 9.47
N ILE A 92 2.69 12.14 10.62
CA ILE A 92 1.52 12.32 11.49
C ILE A 92 1.99 12.73 12.88
N PRO A 93 2.25 14.02 13.12
CA PRO A 93 2.71 14.50 14.42
C PRO A 93 1.72 14.17 15.54
N GLY A 94 2.25 13.69 16.67
CA GLY A 94 1.45 13.36 17.85
C GLY A 94 0.73 12.03 17.80
N VAL A 95 0.81 11.27 16.70
CA VAL A 95 0.23 9.92 16.60
C VAL A 95 1.37 8.89 16.59
N MET A 96 1.47 8.09 17.64
CA MET A 96 2.49 7.03 17.73
C MET A 96 2.17 5.90 16.77
N LEU A 97 3.22 5.24 16.23
CA LEU A 97 3.04 4.12 15.31
C LEU A 97 2.16 3.01 15.91
N GLN A 98 2.40 2.65 17.17
CA GLN A 98 1.62 1.63 17.86
C GLN A 98 0.13 2.01 17.96
N ASP A 99 -0.19 3.27 18.25
CA ASP A 99 -1.58 3.73 18.39
C ASP A 99 -2.29 3.72 17.04
N ALA A 100 -1.61 4.17 15.97
CA ALA A 100 -2.14 4.11 14.61
C ALA A 100 -2.43 2.66 14.18
N MET A 101 -1.51 1.73 14.47
CA MET A 101 -1.69 0.31 14.14
C MET A 101 -2.79 -0.35 14.97
N SER A 102 -2.88 -0.02 16.27
CA SER A 102 -3.95 -0.51 17.14
C SER A 102 -5.32 -0.08 16.60
N ALA A 103 -5.49 1.21 16.33
CA ALA A 103 -6.75 1.72 15.77
C ALA A 103 -7.11 1.06 14.44
N ALA A 104 -6.13 0.83 13.57
CA ALA A 104 -6.35 0.17 12.28
C ALA A 104 -6.74 -1.31 12.41
N LEU A 105 -6.15 -2.05 13.37
CA LEU A 105 -6.48 -3.43 13.66
C LEU A 105 -7.87 -3.54 14.32
N ASP A 106 -8.17 -2.67 15.28
CA ASP A 106 -9.48 -2.59 15.94
C ASP A 106 -10.61 -2.33 14.94
N ALA A 107 -10.39 -1.41 13.97
CA ALA A 107 -11.35 -1.16 12.88
C ALA A 107 -11.60 -2.41 12.01
N ARG A 108 -10.63 -3.34 11.96
CA ARG A 108 -10.74 -4.65 11.27
C ARG A 108 -11.18 -5.78 12.21
N LYS A 109 -11.48 -5.49 13.48
CA LYS A 109 -11.85 -6.47 14.53
C LYS A 109 -10.77 -7.54 14.71
N ARG A 110 -9.50 -7.13 14.66
CA ARG A 110 -8.33 -8.00 14.86
C ARG A 110 -7.74 -7.77 16.24
N ASP A 111 -7.15 -8.84 16.81
CA ASP A 111 -6.50 -8.80 18.11
C ASP A 111 -5.26 -7.88 18.10
N THR A 112 -5.10 -7.09 19.16
CA THR A 112 -3.99 -6.16 19.39
C THR A 112 -3.11 -6.53 20.60
N ALA A 113 -3.41 -7.63 21.30
CA ALA A 113 -2.72 -8.01 22.54
C ALA A 113 -1.19 -8.14 22.39
N ASN A 114 -0.70 -8.59 21.23
CA ASN A 114 0.72 -8.78 20.95
C ASN A 114 1.30 -7.74 19.97
N LEU A 115 0.60 -6.62 19.74
CA LEU A 115 0.92 -5.67 18.69
C LEU A 115 2.35 -5.13 18.78
N ARG A 116 2.80 -4.71 19.97
CA ARG A 116 4.17 -4.18 20.15
C ARG A 116 5.23 -5.21 19.78
N SER A 117 5.05 -6.46 20.19
CA SER A 117 5.96 -7.55 19.84
C SER A 117 5.97 -7.84 18.34
N LEU A 118 4.79 -7.78 17.71
CA LEU A 118 4.65 -7.97 16.27
C LEU A 118 5.35 -6.85 15.49
N ILE A 119 5.14 -5.58 15.85
CA ILE A 119 5.83 -4.44 15.24
C ILE A 119 7.35 -4.60 15.37
N ALA A 120 7.86 -4.91 16.58
CA ALA A 120 9.28 -5.09 16.80
C ALA A 120 9.87 -6.27 16.00
N THR A 121 9.11 -7.34 15.82
CA THR A 121 9.52 -8.49 15.02
C THR A 121 9.61 -8.13 13.53
N GLU A 122 8.61 -7.45 12.99
CA GLU A 122 8.59 -7.02 11.59
C GLU A 122 9.65 -5.95 11.31
N ALA A 123 9.88 -5.02 12.25
CA ALA A 123 10.95 -4.03 12.16
C ALA A 123 12.34 -4.69 12.02
N LYS A 124 12.61 -5.72 12.82
CA LYS A 124 13.88 -6.47 12.74
C LYS A 124 14.05 -7.21 11.41
N ARG A 125 12.99 -7.72 10.81
CA ARG A 125 13.04 -8.44 9.52
C ARG A 125 13.52 -7.58 8.36
N ILE A 126 13.36 -6.27 8.46
CA ILE A 126 13.73 -5.32 7.40
C ILE A 126 14.77 -4.29 7.85
N SER A 127 15.54 -4.60 8.87
CA SER A 127 16.60 -3.72 9.41
C SER A 127 16.09 -2.31 9.73
N PHE A 128 14.82 -2.20 10.19
CA PHE A 128 14.25 -0.93 10.64
C PHE A 128 14.59 -0.70 12.11
N ASP A 129 15.10 0.49 12.42
CA ASP A 129 15.53 0.83 13.77
C ASP A 129 14.35 0.76 14.76
N THR A 130 14.51 -0.06 15.79
CA THR A 130 13.49 -0.26 16.82
C THR A 130 13.24 0.98 17.68
N GLU A 131 14.17 1.94 17.75
CA GLU A 131 13.96 3.22 18.44
C GLU A 131 12.94 4.09 17.69
N LEU A 132 12.86 3.95 16.36
CA LEU A 132 11.88 4.66 15.55
C LEU A 132 10.45 4.12 15.71
N VAL A 133 10.30 2.88 16.16
CA VAL A 133 8.99 2.26 16.43
C VAL A 133 8.23 2.99 17.54
N ASP A 134 8.93 3.54 18.51
CA ASP A 134 8.36 4.27 19.63
C ASP A 134 8.20 5.79 19.35
N ARG A 135 8.25 6.21 18.08
CA ARG A 135 8.09 7.60 17.63
C ARG A 135 6.74 7.82 16.93
N ALA A 136 6.40 9.09 16.73
CA ALA A 136 5.25 9.48 15.93
C ALA A 136 5.45 9.06 14.45
N VAL A 137 4.37 8.64 13.78
CA VAL A 137 4.40 8.05 12.44
C VAL A 137 5.14 8.97 11.46
N ASN A 138 6.26 8.48 10.94
CA ASN A 138 7.10 9.12 9.91
C ASN A 138 7.69 10.50 10.28
N VAL A 139 7.52 11.00 11.50
CA VAL A 139 8.02 12.33 11.91
C VAL A 139 9.54 12.30 12.03
N ASP A 140 10.21 13.19 11.29
CA ASP A 140 11.66 13.30 11.19
C ASP A 140 12.37 12.03 10.69
N PHE A 141 11.66 11.14 9.98
CA PHE A 141 12.26 9.98 9.33
C PHE A 141 12.85 10.38 7.98
N SER A 142 13.99 9.81 7.64
CA SER A 142 14.53 9.84 6.28
C SER A 142 13.59 9.16 5.27
N GLY A 143 13.80 9.37 3.99
CA GLY A 143 12.98 8.71 2.96
C GLY A 143 13.00 7.19 3.08
N GLY A 144 14.17 6.60 3.34
CA GLY A 144 14.33 5.16 3.53
C GLY A 144 13.61 4.63 4.78
N GLU A 145 13.73 5.34 5.90
CA GLU A 145 13.04 4.98 7.15
C GLU A 145 11.52 5.06 7.00
N LYS A 146 10.99 6.06 6.29
CA LYS A 146 9.55 6.17 5.98
C LYS A 146 9.06 4.95 5.19
N LYS A 147 9.79 4.52 4.18
CA LYS A 147 9.42 3.35 3.37
C LYS A 147 9.51 2.04 4.16
N ARG A 148 10.57 1.87 4.96
CA ARG A 148 10.67 0.74 5.90
C ARG A 148 9.50 0.73 6.89
N ASN A 149 9.15 1.89 7.47
CA ASN A 149 8.01 2.01 8.37
C ASN A 149 6.69 1.60 7.69
N GLU A 150 6.42 2.04 6.45
CA GLU A 150 5.22 1.61 5.71
C GLU A 150 5.24 0.10 5.39
N THR A 151 6.43 -0.47 5.16
CA THR A 151 6.57 -1.92 4.96
C THR A 151 6.30 -2.70 6.27
N VAL A 152 6.71 -2.18 7.43
CA VAL A 152 6.31 -2.73 8.75
C VAL A 152 4.79 -2.66 8.91
N GLN A 153 4.19 -1.52 8.61
CA GLN A 153 2.73 -1.36 8.69
C GLN A 153 1.99 -2.37 7.79
N LEU A 154 2.44 -2.57 6.56
CA LEU A 154 1.90 -3.58 5.65
C LEU A 154 1.96 -4.98 6.28
N ALA A 155 3.10 -5.36 6.83
CA ALA A 155 3.32 -6.67 7.43
C ALA A 155 2.45 -6.90 8.68
N VAL A 156 2.28 -5.88 9.52
CA VAL A 156 1.44 -5.90 10.73
C VAL A 156 -0.05 -5.94 10.35
N LEU A 157 -0.48 -5.10 9.43
CA LEU A 157 -1.88 -4.97 9.04
C LEU A 157 -2.37 -6.13 8.17
N GLN A 158 -1.48 -6.85 7.49
CA GLN A 158 -1.79 -8.00 6.64
C GLN A 158 -3.01 -7.75 5.73
N PRO A 159 -2.92 -6.79 4.80
CA PRO A 159 -4.01 -6.50 3.89
C PRO A 159 -4.25 -7.67 2.93
N LYS A 160 -5.36 -7.65 2.21
CA LYS A 160 -5.64 -8.62 1.15
C LYS A 160 -4.89 -8.27 -0.13
N ILE A 161 -4.87 -6.97 -0.46
CA ILE A 161 -4.20 -6.39 -1.64
C ILE A 161 -3.39 -5.18 -1.20
N ALA A 162 -2.11 -5.15 -1.58
CA ALA A 162 -1.24 -4.01 -1.42
C ALA A 162 -1.00 -3.32 -2.77
N ILE A 163 -1.02 -2.00 -2.75
CA ILE A 163 -0.63 -1.13 -3.86
C ILE A 163 0.68 -0.47 -3.43
N LEU A 164 1.75 -0.68 -4.18
CA LEU A 164 3.07 -0.12 -3.91
C LEU A 164 3.34 0.96 -4.95
N ASP A 165 3.19 2.23 -4.56
CA ASP A 165 3.41 3.36 -5.47
C ASP A 165 4.84 3.84 -5.33
N GLU A 166 5.70 3.43 -6.28
CA GLU A 166 7.14 3.75 -6.32
C GLU A 166 7.86 3.45 -5.00
N LEU A 167 7.72 2.21 -4.50
CA LEU A 167 8.44 1.75 -3.30
C LEU A 167 9.94 1.96 -3.42
N ASP A 168 10.47 1.83 -4.62
CA ASP A 168 11.88 1.97 -5.00
C ASP A 168 12.41 3.41 -4.97
N SER A 169 11.53 4.41 -4.92
CA SER A 169 11.93 5.82 -4.92
C SER A 169 12.54 6.25 -3.58
N GLY A 170 13.77 6.77 -3.63
CA GLY A 170 14.46 7.33 -2.45
C GLY A 170 15.04 6.32 -1.47
N LEU A 171 15.09 5.03 -1.84
CA LEU A 171 15.76 3.98 -1.08
C LEU A 171 17.19 3.77 -1.59
N ASP A 172 18.11 3.49 -0.66
CA ASP A 172 19.37 2.83 -1.00
C ASP A 172 19.12 1.35 -1.39
N ILE A 173 20.13 0.71 -1.96
CA ILE A 173 20.01 -0.67 -2.49
C ILE A 173 19.65 -1.66 -1.39
N ASP A 174 20.21 -1.51 -0.19
CA ASP A 174 19.97 -2.45 0.91
C ASP A 174 18.56 -2.28 1.47
N ALA A 175 18.10 -1.04 1.68
CA ALA A 175 16.73 -0.75 2.10
C ALA A 175 15.70 -1.24 1.07
N LEU A 176 15.97 -1.07 -0.22
CA LEU A 176 15.11 -1.58 -1.28
C LEU A 176 15.02 -3.10 -1.24
N ARG A 177 16.15 -3.79 -1.10
CA ARG A 177 16.20 -5.25 -0.99
C ARG A 177 15.41 -5.75 0.22
N ASP A 178 15.60 -5.16 1.40
CA ASP A 178 14.89 -5.55 2.62
C ASP A 178 13.36 -5.37 2.46
N CYS A 179 12.93 -4.24 1.95
CA CYS A 179 11.50 -3.97 1.72
C CYS A 179 10.91 -4.90 0.65
N ALA A 180 11.58 -5.09 -0.48
CA ALA A 180 11.14 -5.97 -1.56
C ALA A 180 11.03 -7.42 -1.09
N GLN A 181 12.06 -7.92 -0.38
CA GLN A 181 12.06 -9.27 0.19
C GLN A 181 10.89 -9.45 1.17
N ARG A 182 10.60 -8.45 2.01
CA ARG A 182 9.46 -8.54 2.95
C ARG A 182 8.12 -8.58 2.23
N VAL A 183 7.96 -7.83 1.14
CA VAL A 183 6.74 -7.89 0.31
C VAL A 183 6.60 -9.25 -0.36
N GLU A 184 7.70 -9.80 -0.89
CA GLU A 184 7.73 -11.15 -1.47
C GLU A 184 7.35 -12.22 -0.43
N ASP A 185 7.92 -12.16 0.77
CA ASP A 185 7.58 -13.04 1.88
C ASP A 185 6.08 -12.92 2.23
N ALA A 186 5.53 -11.70 2.29
CA ALA A 186 4.11 -11.49 2.55
C ALA A 186 3.23 -12.12 1.44
N THR A 187 3.65 -12.03 0.19
CA THR A 187 2.96 -12.67 -0.94
C THR A 187 2.94 -14.19 -0.79
N ARG A 188 4.04 -14.79 -0.34
CA ARG A 188 4.13 -16.25 -0.11
C ARG A 188 3.43 -16.70 1.17
N GLU A 189 3.70 -16.03 2.30
CA GLU A 189 3.23 -16.43 3.65
C GLU A 189 1.75 -16.11 3.85
N MET A 190 1.32 -14.91 3.47
CA MET A 190 -0.01 -14.37 3.75
C MET A 190 -0.94 -14.37 2.53
N LYS A 191 -0.45 -14.87 1.38
CA LYS A 191 -1.19 -14.82 0.11
C LYS A 191 -1.59 -13.39 -0.29
N LEU A 192 -0.74 -12.41 0.03
CA LEU A 192 -0.94 -11.02 -0.35
C LEU A 192 -0.96 -10.88 -1.87
N GLY A 193 -1.99 -10.24 -2.43
CA GLY A 193 -1.98 -9.79 -3.81
C GLY A 193 -1.31 -8.41 -3.90
N VAL A 194 -0.46 -8.18 -4.89
CA VAL A 194 0.35 -6.96 -4.98
C VAL A 194 0.19 -6.29 -6.34
N LEU A 195 -0.07 -4.99 -6.32
CA LEU A 195 0.03 -4.09 -7.47
C LEU A 195 1.24 -3.19 -7.27
N VAL A 196 2.31 -3.41 -8.02
CA VAL A 196 3.51 -2.58 -7.98
C VAL A 196 3.47 -1.54 -9.09
N ILE A 197 3.62 -0.27 -8.74
CA ILE A 197 3.86 0.82 -9.66
C ILE A 197 5.34 1.18 -9.57
N THR A 198 6.09 1.03 -10.65
CA THR A 198 7.52 1.27 -10.67
C THR A 198 7.99 1.75 -12.04
N HIS A 199 9.13 2.44 -12.04
CA HIS A 199 9.88 2.79 -13.26
C HIS A 199 11.00 1.79 -13.56
N TYR A 200 11.35 0.91 -12.63
CA TYR A 200 12.50 0.01 -12.73
C TYR A 200 12.06 -1.45 -12.88
N SER A 201 12.57 -2.11 -13.92
CA SER A 201 12.40 -3.57 -14.11
C SER A 201 13.13 -4.43 -13.06
N ARG A 202 14.15 -3.85 -12.40
CA ARG A 202 15.01 -4.55 -11.43
C ARG A 202 14.36 -4.98 -10.12
N LEU A 203 13.12 -4.58 -9.85
CA LEU A 203 12.36 -5.06 -8.69
C LEU A 203 11.91 -6.52 -8.82
N PHE A 204 12.11 -7.14 -10.01
CA PHE A 204 11.62 -8.48 -10.32
C PHE A 204 12.76 -9.46 -10.70
N ASP A 205 14.02 -9.00 -10.67
CA ASP A 205 15.23 -9.81 -10.86
C ASP A 205 15.76 -10.25 -9.48
#